data_348aa062585607856db1f4e93c72e727
#
_entry.id   348aa062585607856db1f4e93c72e727
#
_cell.length_a   1.000
_cell.length_b   1.000
_cell.length_c   1.000
_cell.angle_alpha   90.00
_cell.angle_beta   90.00
_cell.angle_gamma   90.00
#
_symmetry.space_group_name_H-M   'P 1'
#
loop_
_entity.id
_entity.type
_entity.pdbx_description
1 polymer ?
#
loop_
_entity_poly.entity_id
_entity_poly.type
_entity_poly.pdbx_seq_one_letter_code
_entity_poly.pdbx_strand_id
1 'polypeptide(L)'
;MASVLKVNEIQHTGGTSALTVASDGIINPKGCAFYMWQNTAQAISPVTETAIQFEVEEFDTHGSVVNLAQNRVDFPSGTEGIWFISFTWRLANTVPFRHIAYVNKNNTSSSGSSEYLKFENAQYSQTTGASASVTASGLISLAAGDYLTFTGYHGYGSARNTSAGRADTAASGFRVSSN
;
A
#
# COMPACT_ATOMS: atom_id res chain seq x y z
N MET A 1 -29.83 -37.17 -10.76
CA MET A 1 -29.63 -36.64 -9.38
C MET A 1 -28.37 -35.80 -9.39
N ALA A 2 -28.43 -34.59 -8.87
CA ALA A 2 -27.21 -33.76 -8.73
C ALA A 2 -26.42 -34.23 -7.50
N SER A 3 -25.14 -34.49 -7.65
CA SER A 3 -24.23 -34.78 -6.54
C SER A 3 -23.85 -33.48 -5.85
N VAL A 4 -24.03 -33.39 -4.53
CA VAL A 4 -23.63 -32.24 -3.73
C VAL A 4 -22.46 -32.66 -2.84
N LEU A 5 -21.32 -32.01 -2.99
CA LEU A 5 -20.20 -32.15 -2.08
C LEU A 5 -20.33 -31.07 -0.97
N LYS A 6 -20.47 -31.53 0.28
CA LYS A 6 -20.49 -30.64 1.45
C LYS A 6 -19.12 -30.63 2.11
N VAL A 7 -18.43 -29.52 2.06
CA VAL A 7 -17.13 -29.33 2.70
C VAL A 7 -17.11 -28.02 3.48
N ASN A 8 -16.49 -28.01 4.65
CA ASN A 8 -16.26 -26.79 5.43
C ASN A 8 -14.89 -26.18 5.12
N GLU A 9 -13.99 -26.98 4.59
CA GLU A 9 -12.61 -26.57 4.33
C GLU A 9 -12.00 -27.38 3.18
N ILE A 10 -11.20 -26.72 2.35
CA ILE A 10 -10.33 -27.35 1.36
C ILE A 10 -8.89 -27.12 1.81
N GLN A 11 -8.15 -28.20 2.04
CA GLN A 11 -6.77 -28.17 2.51
C GLN A 11 -5.78 -28.68 1.45
N HIS A 12 -4.55 -28.18 1.51
CA HIS A 12 -3.41 -28.82 0.87
C HIS A 12 -3.11 -30.14 1.59
N THR A 13 -2.49 -31.10 0.92
CA THR A 13 -2.13 -32.42 1.49
C THR A 13 -1.30 -32.36 2.77
N GLY A 14 -0.61 -31.23 3.03
CA GLY A 14 0.11 -30.94 4.29
C GLY A 14 -0.75 -30.38 5.42
N GLY A 15 -2.08 -30.38 5.29
CA GLY A 15 -3.01 -29.90 6.32
C GLY A 15 -3.18 -28.39 6.41
N THR A 16 -2.57 -27.63 5.48
CA THR A 16 -2.75 -26.17 5.44
C THR A 16 -4.06 -25.83 4.72
N SER A 17 -4.94 -25.06 5.38
CA SER A 17 -6.18 -24.59 4.76
C SER A 17 -5.90 -23.65 3.61
N ALA A 18 -6.39 -24.00 2.41
CA ALA A 18 -6.35 -23.14 1.24
C ALA A 18 -7.62 -22.29 1.12
N LEU A 19 -8.75 -22.83 1.63
CA LEU A 19 -10.07 -22.24 1.50
C LEU A 19 -10.93 -22.67 2.67
N THR A 20 -11.65 -21.74 3.30
CA THR A 20 -12.70 -22.03 4.28
C THR A 20 -14.04 -21.58 3.76
N VAL A 21 -15.08 -22.37 4.02
CA VAL A 21 -16.47 -21.98 3.77
C VAL A 21 -17.06 -21.57 5.11
N ALA A 22 -17.40 -20.29 5.24
CA ALA A 22 -18.05 -19.76 6.43
C ALA A 22 -19.44 -20.34 6.62
N SER A 23 -20.02 -20.22 7.82
CA SER A 23 -21.34 -20.76 8.15
C SER A 23 -22.49 -20.17 7.31
N ASP A 24 -22.28 -18.99 6.73
CA ASP A 24 -23.17 -18.30 5.80
C ASP A 24 -22.97 -18.72 4.33
N GLY A 25 -22.05 -19.66 4.07
CA GLY A 25 -21.70 -20.15 2.74
C GLY A 25 -20.71 -19.28 1.98
N ILE A 26 -20.18 -18.21 2.59
CA ILE A 26 -19.16 -17.36 1.96
C ILE A 26 -17.82 -18.11 1.92
N ILE A 27 -17.18 -18.06 0.78
CA ILE A 27 -15.85 -18.60 0.58
C ILE A 27 -14.82 -17.55 1.01
N ASN A 28 -14.02 -17.89 2.03
CA ASN A 28 -12.94 -17.04 2.52
C ASN A 28 -11.59 -17.60 2.02
N PRO A 29 -11.04 -17.13 0.89
CA PRO A 29 -9.67 -17.48 0.51
C PRO A 29 -8.70 -16.86 1.53
N LYS A 30 -7.75 -17.66 2.02
CA LYS A 30 -6.68 -17.16 2.89
C LYS A 30 -5.67 -16.38 2.04
N GLY A 31 -6.00 -15.16 1.67
CA GLY A 31 -5.12 -14.23 0.98
C GLY A 31 -4.51 -13.23 1.96
N CYS A 32 -3.25 -12.84 1.73
CA CYS A 32 -2.66 -11.72 2.45
C CYS A 32 -3.14 -10.41 1.81
N ALA A 33 -3.64 -9.50 2.63
CA ALA A 33 -4.05 -8.16 2.22
C ALA A 33 -3.87 -7.18 3.37
N PHE A 34 -3.61 -5.92 3.05
CA PHE A 34 -3.52 -4.85 4.05
C PHE A 34 -4.15 -3.57 3.55
N TYR A 35 -4.55 -2.73 4.50
CA TYR A 35 -4.95 -1.35 4.28
C TYR A 35 -4.52 -0.51 5.47
N MET A 36 -3.78 0.58 5.20
CA MET A 36 -3.34 1.55 6.20
C MET A 36 -3.52 2.97 5.68
N TRP A 37 -3.71 3.92 6.61
CA TRP A 37 -3.97 5.29 6.22
C TRP A 37 -3.45 6.31 7.23
N GLN A 38 -3.35 7.57 6.79
CA GLN A 38 -2.88 8.68 7.58
C GLN A 38 -4.04 9.35 8.32
N ASN A 39 -3.94 9.46 9.64
CA ASN A 39 -4.98 10.10 10.47
C ASN A 39 -4.68 11.58 10.75
N THR A 40 -3.42 11.97 10.76
CA THR A 40 -2.98 13.34 11.05
C THR A 40 -2.24 13.92 9.86
N ALA A 41 -2.55 15.17 9.49
CA ALA A 41 -1.87 15.84 8.38
C ALA A 41 -0.37 16.00 8.67
N GLN A 42 0.46 15.61 7.71
CA GLN A 42 1.92 15.68 7.78
C GLN A 42 2.45 16.79 6.89
N ALA A 43 3.40 17.57 7.39
CA ALA A 43 4.13 18.53 6.57
C ALA A 43 5.14 17.82 5.65
N ILE A 44 5.02 18.02 4.36
CA ILE A 44 5.96 17.52 3.34
C ILE A 44 6.90 18.67 2.96
N SER A 45 8.20 18.43 3.07
CA SER A 45 9.21 19.40 2.73
C SER A 45 9.27 19.67 1.21
N PRO A 46 9.57 20.91 0.79
CA PRO A 46 9.65 21.24 -0.63
C PRO A 46 10.82 20.53 -1.30
N VAL A 47 10.64 20.13 -2.55
CA VAL A 47 11.69 19.59 -3.44
C VAL A 47 12.45 18.41 -2.81
N THR A 48 11.79 17.66 -1.91
CA THR A 48 12.40 16.55 -1.17
C THR A 48 11.42 15.38 -1.09
N GLU A 49 11.91 14.18 -1.35
CA GLU A 49 11.12 12.98 -1.07
C GLU A 49 10.94 12.84 0.44
N THR A 50 9.71 12.71 0.86
CA THR A 50 9.36 12.58 2.27
C THR A 50 8.57 11.30 2.48
N ALA A 51 9.00 10.47 3.43
CA ALA A 51 8.24 9.28 3.81
C ALA A 51 6.88 9.67 4.37
N ILE A 52 5.82 9.06 3.86
CA ILE A 52 4.47 9.27 4.37
C ILE A 52 4.29 8.48 5.66
N GLN A 53 3.79 9.16 6.69
CA GLN A 53 3.50 8.58 7.99
C GLN A 53 2.07 8.03 7.99
N PHE A 54 1.93 6.76 8.32
CA PHE A 54 0.63 6.12 8.52
C PHE A 54 0.44 5.85 10.01
N GLU A 55 -0.73 6.16 10.54
CA GLU A 55 -1.02 6.00 11.96
C GLU A 55 -2.13 4.98 12.22
N VAL A 56 -2.86 4.58 11.18
CA VAL A 56 -3.96 3.63 11.33
C VAL A 56 -3.79 2.45 10.40
N GLU A 57 -3.80 1.28 10.98
CA GLU A 57 -4.04 0.02 10.29
C GLU A 57 -5.53 -0.26 10.31
N GLU A 58 -6.16 -0.32 9.15
CA GLU A 58 -7.57 -0.71 9.04
C GLU A 58 -7.72 -2.21 9.10
N PHE A 59 -6.85 -2.90 8.39
CA PHE A 59 -6.69 -4.35 8.47
C PHE A 59 -5.32 -4.80 7.94
N ASP A 60 -4.85 -5.89 8.52
CA ASP A 60 -3.76 -6.73 8.06
C ASP A 60 -4.18 -8.19 8.25
N THR A 61 -4.53 -8.87 7.15
CA THR A 61 -5.04 -10.25 7.24
C THR A 61 -3.98 -11.29 7.62
N HIS A 62 -2.71 -10.92 7.56
CA HIS A 62 -1.60 -11.75 8.05
C HIS A 62 -1.19 -11.38 9.49
N GLY A 63 -1.45 -10.14 9.92
CA GLY A 63 -1.17 -9.63 11.26
C GLY A 63 0.31 -9.27 11.50
N SER A 64 1.12 -9.15 10.45
CA SER A 64 2.55 -8.80 10.56
C SER A 64 3.13 -8.14 9.30
N VAL A 65 2.26 -7.72 8.38
CA VAL A 65 2.66 -7.01 7.16
C VAL A 65 2.74 -5.51 7.42
N VAL A 66 1.75 -4.93 8.09
CA VAL A 66 1.75 -3.50 8.40
C VAL A 66 2.69 -3.19 9.56
N ASN A 67 3.61 -2.25 9.35
CA ASN A 67 4.56 -1.77 10.37
C ASN A 67 4.45 -0.25 10.51
N LEU A 68 3.48 0.20 11.28
CA LEU A 68 3.22 1.63 11.52
C LEU A 68 4.40 2.33 12.22
N ALA A 69 5.12 1.61 13.09
CA ALA A 69 6.27 2.18 13.81
C ALA A 69 7.41 2.60 12.87
N GLN A 70 7.52 1.96 11.70
CA GLN A 70 8.52 2.27 10.69
C GLN A 70 7.92 2.88 9.41
N ASN A 71 6.61 3.17 9.38
CA ASN A 71 5.88 3.71 8.25
C ASN A 71 6.11 2.91 6.95
N ARG A 72 5.99 1.58 7.03
CA ARG A 72 6.25 0.68 5.92
C ARG A 72 5.40 -0.58 6.01
N VAL A 73 5.46 -1.38 4.98
CA VAL A 73 4.95 -2.76 5.00
C VAL A 73 6.12 -3.73 4.88
N ASP A 74 6.16 -4.71 5.75
CA ASP A 74 7.14 -5.79 5.79
C ASP A 74 6.54 -7.06 5.18
N PHE A 75 7.37 -7.86 4.52
CA PHE A 75 6.94 -9.13 3.93
C PHE A 75 7.65 -10.30 4.61
N PRO A 76 7.14 -10.76 5.77
CA PRO A 76 7.71 -11.91 6.46
C PRO A 76 7.50 -13.20 5.68
N SER A 77 8.17 -14.29 6.12
CA SER A 77 7.97 -15.63 5.54
C SER A 77 6.49 -16.01 5.52
N GLY A 78 6.03 -16.55 4.39
CA GLY A 78 4.64 -16.90 4.15
C GLY A 78 3.84 -15.80 3.43
N THR A 79 4.40 -14.59 3.27
CA THR A 79 3.76 -13.49 2.53
C THR A 79 4.42 -13.20 1.17
N GLU A 80 5.50 -13.89 0.83
CA GLU A 80 6.20 -13.77 -0.43
C GLU A 80 5.30 -14.09 -1.63
N GLY A 81 5.59 -13.47 -2.78
CA GLY A 81 4.83 -13.68 -4.01
C GLY A 81 4.64 -12.42 -4.83
N ILE A 82 3.68 -12.46 -5.74
CA ILE A 82 3.29 -11.30 -6.53
C ILE A 82 2.17 -10.55 -5.80
N TRP A 83 2.40 -9.27 -5.56
CA TRP A 83 1.47 -8.38 -4.89
C TRP A 83 0.99 -7.28 -5.82
N PHE A 84 -0.29 -6.96 -5.76
CA PHE A 84 -0.78 -5.66 -6.22
C PHE A 84 -0.68 -4.68 -5.06
N ILE A 85 -0.04 -3.53 -5.33
CA ILE A 85 0.14 -2.44 -4.36
C ILE A 85 -0.46 -1.18 -4.94
N SER A 86 -1.15 -0.41 -4.11
CA SER A 86 -1.66 0.92 -4.44
C SER A 86 -1.35 1.88 -3.30
N PHE A 87 -0.79 3.03 -3.66
CA PHE A 87 -0.49 4.12 -2.74
C PHE A 87 -1.05 5.42 -3.31
N THR A 88 -1.90 6.07 -2.54
CA THR A 88 -2.43 7.39 -2.83
C THR A 88 -2.03 8.35 -1.73
N TRP A 89 -1.61 9.55 -2.11
CA TRP A 89 -1.49 10.66 -1.17
C TRP A 89 -2.02 11.94 -1.78
N ARG A 90 -2.52 12.82 -0.93
CA ARG A 90 -3.18 14.05 -1.31
C ARG A 90 -2.57 15.22 -0.58
N LEU A 91 -2.36 16.34 -1.29
CA LEU A 91 -1.98 17.61 -0.70
C LEU A 91 -3.21 18.49 -0.49
N ALA A 92 -3.29 19.09 0.70
CA ALA A 92 -4.26 20.12 0.99
C ALA A 92 -3.83 21.46 0.38
N ASN A 93 -4.78 22.24 -0.16
CA ASN A 93 -4.56 23.61 -0.64
C ASN A 93 -3.41 23.73 -1.66
N THR A 94 -3.57 23.08 -2.80
CA THR A 94 -2.55 23.11 -3.86
C THR A 94 -2.48 24.45 -4.59
N VAL A 95 -1.31 24.69 -5.13
CA VAL A 95 -1.02 25.66 -6.21
C VAL A 95 -0.47 24.87 -7.41
N PRO A 96 -0.39 25.45 -8.62
CA PRO A 96 0.16 24.71 -9.77
C PRO A 96 1.60 24.26 -9.52
N PHE A 97 1.81 22.95 -9.38
CA PHE A 97 3.14 22.33 -9.25
C PHE A 97 3.07 20.80 -9.48
N ARG A 98 4.24 20.22 -9.67
CA ARG A 98 4.40 18.76 -9.78
C ARG A 98 4.37 18.12 -8.40
N HIS A 99 3.61 17.04 -8.25
CA HIS A 99 3.66 16.15 -7.10
C HIS A 99 3.71 14.68 -7.56
N ILE A 100 4.39 13.85 -6.79
CA ILE A 100 4.72 12.49 -7.18
C ILE A 100 4.49 11.55 -6.00
N ALA A 101 3.92 10.41 -6.29
CA ALA A 101 3.85 9.26 -5.38
C ALA A 101 4.90 8.23 -5.80
N TYR A 102 5.65 7.71 -4.83
CA TYR A 102 6.64 6.66 -5.05
C TYR A 102 6.36 5.46 -4.16
N VAL A 103 6.54 4.27 -4.70
CA VAL A 103 6.60 3.02 -3.95
C VAL A 103 8.02 2.45 -4.10
N ASN A 104 8.73 2.37 -2.98
CA ASN A 104 10.13 1.95 -2.95
C ASN A 104 10.25 0.58 -2.27
N LYS A 105 11.13 -0.26 -2.80
CA LYS A 105 11.43 -1.58 -2.24
C LYS A 105 12.80 -1.54 -1.54
N ASN A 106 12.85 -1.99 -0.29
CA ASN A 106 14.06 -2.13 0.52
C ASN A 106 14.86 -0.83 0.69
N ASN A 107 14.16 0.32 0.61
CA ASN A 107 14.74 1.63 0.81
C ASN A 107 13.67 2.62 1.34
N THR A 108 14.12 3.72 1.93
CA THR A 108 13.26 4.79 2.48
C THR A 108 13.02 5.95 1.50
N SER A 109 13.70 5.93 0.34
CA SER A 109 13.52 6.92 -0.73
C SER A 109 13.80 6.28 -2.09
N SER A 110 13.35 6.90 -3.17
CA SER A 110 13.66 6.45 -4.53
C SER A 110 15.14 6.62 -4.85
N SER A 111 15.81 7.58 -4.21
CA SER A 111 17.20 7.99 -4.45
C SER A 111 17.60 8.08 -5.93
N GLY A 112 16.62 8.21 -6.83
CA GLY A 112 16.84 8.23 -8.27
C GLY A 112 17.30 6.90 -8.88
N SER A 113 17.28 5.80 -8.10
CA SER A 113 17.71 4.49 -8.53
C SER A 113 16.51 3.60 -8.87
N SER A 114 16.51 3.04 -10.08
CA SER A 114 15.52 2.04 -10.49
C SER A 114 15.59 0.73 -9.69
N GLU A 115 16.65 0.53 -8.92
CA GLU A 115 16.80 -0.62 -8.04
C GLU A 115 15.78 -0.59 -6.89
N TYR A 116 15.54 0.59 -6.31
CA TYR A 116 14.65 0.77 -5.17
C TYR A 116 13.26 1.24 -5.59
N LEU A 117 13.18 2.17 -6.53
CA LEU A 117 11.91 2.66 -7.07
C LEU A 117 11.21 1.56 -7.87
N LYS A 118 10.00 1.16 -7.48
CA LYS A 118 9.22 0.15 -8.21
C LYS A 118 8.13 0.77 -9.05
N PHE A 119 7.41 1.75 -8.55
CA PHE A 119 6.51 2.56 -9.38
C PHE A 119 6.42 3.98 -8.88
N GLU A 120 6.20 4.87 -9.82
CA GLU A 120 5.90 6.27 -9.55
C GLU A 120 4.72 6.73 -10.39
N ASN A 121 4.04 7.74 -9.92
CA ASN A 121 3.12 8.52 -10.72
C ASN A 121 3.31 9.99 -10.38
N ALA A 122 3.36 10.82 -11.41
CA ALA A 122 3.53 12.26 -11.29
C ALA A 122 2.32 12.99 -11.85
N GLN A 123 1.81 13.93 -11.09
CA GLN A 123 0.73 14.80 -11.54
C GLN A 123 1.13 16.27 -11.44
N TYR A 124 0.55 17.07 -12.29
CA TYR A 124 0.62 18.52 -12.26
C TYR A 124 -0.71 19.09 -11.81
N SER A 125 -0.75 19.71 -10.64
CA SER A 125 -1.93 20.48 -10.23
C SER A 125 -2.02 21.74 -11.07
N GLN A 126 -3.19 22.03 -11.64
CA GLN A 126 -3.43 23.18 -12.50
C GLN A 126 -4.16 24.32 -11.77
N THR A 127 -4.77 24.04 -10.63
CA THR A 127 -5.68 24.98 -9.96
C THR A 127 -5.22 25.30 -8.55
N THR A 128 -5.14 26.59 -8.22
CA THR A 128 -4.86 27.06 -6.85
C THR A 128 -6.05 26.81 -5.95
N GLY A 129 -5.79 26.33 -4.73
CA GLY A 129 -6.78 26.13 -3.69
C GLY A 129 -7.53 24.78 -3.77
N ALA A 130 -7.37 24.03 -4.85
CA ALA A 130 -7.89 22.66 -4.92
C ALA A 130 -6.96 21.67 -4.22
N SER A 131 -7.51 20.59 -3.69
CA SER A 131 -6.68 19.47 -3.25
C SER A 131 -6.25 18.64 -4.47
N ALA A 132 -5.01 18.19 -4.47
CA ALA A 132 -4.50 17.32 -5.52
C ALA A 132 -4.06 15.98 -4.94
N SER A 133 -4.53 14.90 -5.53
CA SER A 133 -4.12 13.55 -5.19
C SER A 133 -3.34 12.91 -6.33
N VAL A 134 -2.40 12.07 -6.00
CA VAL A 134 -1.65 11.23 -6.93
C VAL A 134 -1.62 9.81 -6.41
N THR A 135 -1.78 8.84 -7.31
CA THR A 135 -1.77 7.42 -6.98
C THR A 135 -0.70 6.71 -7.80
N ALA A 136 0.15 5.97 -7.14
CA ALA A 136 1.08 5.02 -7.75
C ALA A 136 0.60 3.61 -7.44
N SER A 137 0.46 2.77 -8.47
CA SER A 137 0.01 1.38 -8.28
C SER A 137 0.64 0.46 -9.31
N GLY A 138 0.79 -0.80 -8.93
CA GLY A 138 1.36 -1.81 -9.81
C GLY A 138 1.48 -3.18 -9.17
N LEU A 139 1.97 -4.12 -9.97
CA LEU A 139 2.34 -5.47 -9.53
C LEU A 139 3.83 -5.52 -9.21
N ILE A 140 4.17 -6.18 -8.11
CA ILE A 140 5.56 -6.34 -7.67
C ILE A 140 5.79 -7.75 -7.11
N SER A 141 6.94 -8.35 -7.46
CA SER A 141 7.40 -9.59 -6.84
C SER A 141 8.17 -9.26 -5.56
N LEU A 142 7.75 -9.87 -4.45
CA LEU A 142 8.30 -9.67 -3.12
C LEU A 142 8.76 -11.01 -2.55
N ALA A 143 9.95 -11.01 -1.97
CA ALA A 143 10.53 -12.13 -1.24
C ALA A 143 10.33 -11.96 0.26
N ALA A 144 10.50 -13.05 1.02
CA ALA A 144 10.55 -12.96 2.46
C ALA A 144 11.70 -12.06 2.92
N GLY A 145 11.42 -11.12 3.82
CA GLY A 145 12.35 -10.10 4.30
C GLY A 145 12.36 -8.80 3.50
N ASP A 146 11.70 -8.74 2.35
CA ASP A 146 11.48 -7.46 1.65
C ASP A 146 10.56 -6.53 2.45
N TYR A 147 10.68 -5.24 2.18
CA TYR A 147 9.73 -4.23 2.68
C TYR A 147 9.46 -3.16 1.62
N LEU A 148 8.31 -2.50 1.73
CA LEU A 148 7.95 -1.35 0.90
C LEU A 148 7.76 -0.11 1.77
N THR A 149 8.30 1.02 1.28
CA THR A 149 8.03 2.35 1.81
C THR A 149 7.29 3.19 0.78
N PHE A 150 6.58 4.18 1.25
CA PHE A 150 5.74 5.07 0.47
C PHE A 150 6.20 6.50 0.68
N THR A 151 6.62 7.17 -0.38
CA THR A 151 7.13 8.54 -0.28
C THR A 151 6.37 9.47 -1.20
N GLY A 152 6.19 10.70 -0.73
CA GLY A 152 5.62 11.79 -1.48
C GLY A 152 6.65 12.86 -1.81
N TYR A 153 6.52 13.48 -2.98
CA TYR A 153 7.34 14.61 -3.41
C TYR A 153 6.45 15.70 -3.99
N HIS A 154 6.79 16.96 -3.74
CA HIS A 154 6.21 18.09 -4.45
C HIS A 154 7.27 19.15 -4.80
N GLY A 155 7.07 19.80 -5.95
CA GLY A 155 7.96 20.83 -6.48
C GLY A 155 7.64 22.26 -6.03
N TYR A 156 6.75 22.47 -5.04
CA TYR A 156 6.41 23.79 -4.53
C TYR A 156 7.52 24.32 -3.61
N GLY A 157 7.75 25.62 -3.61
CA GLY A 157 8.86 26.27 -2.90
C GLY A 157 8.73 26.38 -1.36
N SER A 158 7.63 25.91 -0.77
CA SER A 158 7.44 25.86 0.70
C SER A 158 6.76 24.58 1.11
N ALA A 159 6.91 24.17 2.39
CA ALA A 159 6.28 22.98 2.92
C ALA A 159 4.75 23.00 2.73
N ARG A 160 4.16 21.85 2.50
CA ARG A 160 2.72 21.63 2.31
C ARG A 160 2.25 20.47 3.14
N ASN A 161 1.07 20.61 3.72
CA ASN A 161 0.48 19.53 4.48
C ASN A 161 -0.22 18.52 3.56
N THR A 162 -0.12 17.25 3.91
CA THR A 162 -0.99 16.22 3.37
C THR A 162 -2.43 16.48 3.80
N SER A 163 -3.38 15.98 3.02
CA SER A 163 -4.75 15.79 3.45
C SER A 163 -4.85 14.43 4.14
N ALA A 164 -5.06 14.44 5.45
CA ALA A 164 -5.22 13.22 6.21
C ALA A 164 -6.62 12.63 6.01
N GLY A 165 -6.73 11.32 6.10
CA GLY A 165 -7.99 10.60 6.00
C GLY A 165 -7.89 9.36 5.14
N ARG A 166 -8.77 8.42 5.43
CA ARG A 166 -8.85 7.11 4.79
C ARG A 166 -8.94 7.17 3.26
N ALA A 167 -9.65 8.17 2.73
CA ALA A 167 -9.83 8.34 1.28
C ALA A 167 -8.76 9.23 0.62
N ASP A 168 -7.91 9.90 1.42
CA ASP A 168 -7.01 10.93 0.96
C ASP A 168 -5.56 10.46 0.88
N THR A 169 -5.05 9.87 1.98
CA THR A 169 -3.67 9.42 2.06
C THR A 169 -3.63 8.02 2.67
N ALA A 170 -3.45 7.02 1.82
CA ALA A 170 -3.56 5.61 2.18
C ALA A 170 -2.68 4.71 1.31
N ALA A 171 -2.31 3.57 1.85
CA ALA A 171 -1.68 2.49 1.12
C ALA A 171 -2.42 1.17 1.34
N SER A 172 -2.52 0.38 0.31
CA SER A 172 -3.17 -0.92 0.32
C SER A 172 -2.45 -1.91 -0.57
N GLY A 173 -2.66 -3.17 -0.31
CA GLY A 173 -2.17 -4.23 -1.18
C GLY A 173 -2.82 -5.57 -0.89
N PHE A 174 -2.73 -6.45 -1.87
CA PHE A 174 -3.13 -7.84 -1.72
C PHE A 174 -2.25 -8.75 -2.56
N ARG A 175 -2.03 -9.95 -2.05
CA ARG A 175 -1.25 -10.96 -2.75
C ARG A 175 -2.07 -11.59 -3.87
N VAL A 176 -1.54 -11.51 -5.08
CA VAL A 176 -2.15 -12.08 -6.30
C VAL A 176 -1.82 -13.56 -6.42
N SER A 177 -0.56 -13.92 -6.14
CA SER A 177 -0.09 -15.32 -6.15
C SER A 177 1.05 -15.52 -5.17
N SER A 178 1.20 -16.73 -4.63
CA SER A 178 2.47 -17.18 -4.02
C SER A 178 3.50 -17.48 -5.12
N ASN A 179 4.77 -17.39 -4.80
CA ASN A 179 5.86 -17.88 -5.66
C ASN A 179 5.86 -19.39 -5.71
#